data_22b7c1e81147d740ea4dde0db35d95d3
#
_entry.id   22b7c1e81147d740ea4dde0db35d95d3
#
_cell.length_a   1.000
_cell.length_b   1.000
_cell.length_c   1.000
_cell.angle_alpha   90.00
_cell.angle_beta   90.00
_cell.angle_gamma   90.00
#
_symmetry.space_group_name_H-M   'P 1'
#
loop_
_entity.id
_entity.type
_entity.pdbx_description
1 polymer ?
#
loop_
_entity_poly.entity_id
_entity_poly.type
_entity_poly.pdbx_seq_one_letter_code
_entity_poly.pdbx_strand_id
1 'polypeptide(L)'
;MKMKLNRVVVTGYGLTSPIGNTPEEFWNSLKNGKIGIGEITKFDHSAFDVHNAAEINDFPFDKYFVKKDTNRFDDYSLYALYAAQEAVT
;
A
#
# COMPACT_ATOMS: atom_id res chain seq x y z
N MET A 1 -11.36 38.11 17.41
CA MET A 1 -12.04 37.37 16.34
C MET A 1 -12.24 35.93 16.76
N LYS A 2 -13.47 35.46 16.77
CA LYS A 2 -13.73 34.03 17.01
C LYS A 2 -13.65 33.27 15.72
N MET A 3 -12.77 32.24 15.69
CA MET A 3 -12.74 31.29 14.60
C MET A 3 -13.63 30.10 14.91
N LYS A 4 -14.55 29.81 14.00
CA LYS A 4 -15.37 28.62 14.11
C LYS A 4 -14.70 27.49 13.34
N LEU A 5 -14.25 26.47 14.05
CA LEU A 5 -13.62 25.30 13.46
C LEU A 5 -14.64 24.18 13.31
N ASN A 6 -14.64 23.55 12.14
CA ASN A 6 -15.43 22.36 11.93
C ASN A 6 -14.74 21.15 12.59
N ARG A 7 -15.55 20.33 13.25
CA ARG A 7 -15.03 19.07 13.82
C ARG A 7 -14.90 18.05 12.71
N VAL A 8 -13.68 17.54 12.55
CA VAL A 8 -13.40 16.52 11.55
C VAL A 8 -12.86 15.28 12.26
N VAL A 9 -13.39 14.11 11.90
CA VAL A 9 -12.98 12.84 12.51
C VAL A 9 -12.64 11.84 11.41
N VAL A 10 -11.72 10.92 11.73
CA VAL A 10 -11.38 9.81 10.86
C VAL A 10 -12.33 8.66 11.16
N THR A 11 -13.08 8.20 10.15
CA THR A 11 -14.07 7.14 10.31
C THR A 11 -13.63 5.80 9.70
N GLY A 12 -12.55 5.81 8.94
CA GLY A 12 -12.02 4.60 8.35
C GLY A 12 -10.65 4.85 7.76
N TYR A 13 -9.89 3.82 7.58
CA TYR A 13 -8.57 3.90 6.96
C TYR A 13 -8.23 2.57 6.28
N GLY A 14 -7.37 2.68 5.28
CA GLY A 14 -6.84 1.53 4.55
C GLY A 14 -5.42 1.83 4.14
N LEU A 15 -4.65 0.79 3.87
CA LEU A 15 -3.26 0.95 3.48
C LEU A 15 -2.79 -0.17 2.57
N THR A 16 -1.73 0.12 1.83
CA THR A 16 -0.92 -0.86 1.11
C THR A 16 0.54 -0.57 1.44
N SER A 17 1.28 -1.59 1.79
CA SER A 17 2.69 -1.41 2.16
C SER A 17 3.49 -2.70 1.96
N PRO A 18 4.83 -2.61 1.91
CA PRO A 18 5.68 -3.80 1.82
C PRO A 18 5.59 -4.72 3.05
N ILE A 19 5.06 -4.23 4.18
CA ILE A 19 4.99 -5.00 5.43
C ILE A 19 3.58 -5.40 5.81
N GLY A 20 2.59 -5.12 4.98
CA GLY A 20 1.22 -5.55 5.20
C GLY A 20 0.23 -4.78 4.35
N ASN A 21 -0.88 -5.42 4.03
CA ASN A 21 -1.97 -4.87 3.21
C ASN A 21 -3.27 -4.68 3.99
N THR A 22 -3.21 -4.82 5.30
CA THR A 22 -4.28 -4.46 6.22
C THR A 22 -3.67 -3.69 7.39
N PRO A 23 -4.45 -2.83 8.08
CA PRO A 23 -3.94 -2.14 9.26
C PRO A 23 -3.40 -3.10 10.33
N GLU A 24 -4.05 -4.24 10.50
CA GLU A 24 -3.63 -5.25 11.48
C GLU A 24 -2.28 -5.87 11.11
N GLU A 25 -2.10 -6.30 9.86
CA GLU A 25 -0.83 -6.83 9.37
C GLU A 25 0.29 -5.81 9.51
N PHE A 26 0.02 -4.58 9.10
CA PHE A 26 0.98 -3.47 9.16
C PHE A 26 1.43 -3.22 10.61
N TRP A 27 0.49 -3.13 11.53
CA TRP A 27 0.77 -2.89 12.94
C TRP A 27 1.59 -4.03 13.55
N ASN A 28 1.20 -5.28 13.28
CA ASN A 28 1.94 -6.44 13.77
C ASN A 28 3.36 -6.49 13.23
N SER A 29 3.55 -6.15 11.96
CA SER A 29 4.88 -6.08 11.35
C SER A 29 5.74 -5.00 12.00
N LEU A 30 5.16 -3.83 12.29
CA LEU A 30 5.88 -2.76 12.99
C LEU A 30 6.32 -3.20 14.39
N LYS A 31 5.43 -3.81 15.15
CA LYS A 31 5.75 -4.30 16.51
C LYS A 31 6.85 -5.35 16.49
N ASN A 32 6.90 -6.17 15.47
CA ASN A 32 7.88 -7.26 15.34
C ASN A 32 9.17 -6.84 14.64
N GLY A 33 9.28 -5.56 14.25
CA GLY A 33 10.48 -5.04 13.60
C GLY A 33 10.71 -5.59 12.19
N LYS A 34 9.63 -5.95 11.47
CA LYS A 34 9.73 -6.46 10.11
C LYS A 34 10.25 -5.37 9.17
N ILE A 35 11.22 -5.71 8.33
CA ILE A 35 11.81 -4.81 7.35
C ILE A 35 11.22 -5.12 5.98
N GLY A 36 10.66 -4.08 5.34
CA GLY A 36 10.07 -4.20 3.99
C GLY A 36 11.02 -3.83 2.86
N ILE A 37 12.24 -3.41 3.19
CA ILE A 37 13.24 -3.04 2.20
C ILE A 37 14.11 -4.26 1.87
N GLY A 38 14.28 -4.55 0.59
CA GLY A 38 15.10 -5.66 0.15
C GLY A 38 15.62 -5.42 -1.26
N GLU A 39 16.25 -6.42 -1.82
CA GLU A 39 16.76 -6.35 -3.19
C GLU A 39 15.59 -6.25 -4.18
N ILE A 40 15.74 -5.41 -5.20
CA ILE A 40 14.73 -5.25 -6.25
C ILE A 40 14.59 -6.56 -7.02
N THR A 41 13.35 -7.06 -7.12
CA THR A 41 13.04 -8.29 -7.84
C THR A 41 12.17 -8.07 -9.08
N LYS A 42 11.53 -6.90 -9.20
CA LYS A 42 10.56 -6.64 -10.27
C LYS A 42 11.20 -6.35 -11.63
N PHE A 43 12.47 -5.99 -11.64
CA PHE A 43 13.23 -5.76 -12.87
C PHE A 43 14.72 -5.99 -12.63
N ASP A 44 15.50 -6.09 -13.72
CA ASP A 44 16.95 -6.20 -13.63
C ASP A 44 17.56 -4.84 -13.29
N HIS A 45 18.15 -4.74 -12.11
CA HIS A 45 18.72 -3.50 -11.58
C HIS A 45 20.25 -3.42 -11.69
N SER A 46 20.87 -4.35 -12.41
CA SER A 46 22.33 -4.44 -12.49
C SER A 46 23.00 -3.19 -13.09
N ALA A 47 22.27 -2.46 -13.95
CA ALA A 47 22.77 -1.25 -14.59
C ALA A 47 22.56 0.02 -13.75
N PHE A 48 21.96 -0.08 -12.56
CA PHE A 48 21.64 1.06 -11.71
C PHE A 48 22.51 1.07 -10.45
N ASP A 49 22.69 2.27 -9.87
CA ASP A 49 23.46 2.42 -8.63
C ASP A 49 22.70 1.99 -7.40
N VAL A 50 21.37 2.02 -7.45
CA VAL A 50 20.48 1.62 -6.35
C VAL A 50 19.93 0.23 -6.61
N HIS A 51 20.07 -0.67 -5.65
CA HIS A 51 19.66 -2.07 -5.78
C HIS A 51 18.57 -2.50 -4.81
N ASN A 52 18.20 -1.63 -3.85
CA ASN A 52 17.19 -1.93 -2.84
C ASN A 52 15.96 -1.08 -3.04
N ALA A 53 14.80 -1.67 -2.73
CA ALA A 53 13.52 -0.96 -2.75
C ALA A 53 12.57 -1.60 -1.74
N ALA A 54 11.55 -0.87 -1.37
CA ALA A 54 10.45 -1.37 -0.55
C ALA A 54 9.31 -1.81 -1.49
N GLU A 55 9.43 -3.01 -2.03
CA GLU A 55 8.44 -3.56 -2.97
C GLU A 55 7.25 -4.16 -2.23
N ILE A 56 6.06 -4.02 -2.81
CA ILE A 56 4.86 -4.69 -2.31
C ILE A 56 4.77 -6.04 -3.03
N ASN A 57 4.97 -7.11 -2.27
CA ASN A 57 4.81 -8.48 -2.74
C ASN A 57 3.52 -9.06 -2.16
N ASP A 58 3.00 -10.12 -2.77
CA ASP A 58 1.80 -10.81 -2.31
C ASP A 58 0.56 -9.88 -2.22
N PHE A 59 0.48 -8.88 -3.11
CA PHE A 59 -0.66 -7.98 -3.15
C PHE A 59 -1.91 -8.72 -3.65
N PRO A 60 -3.05 -8.61 -2.92
CA PRO A 60 -4.26 -9.34 -3.29
C PRO A 60 -5.04 -8.63 -4.41
N PHE A 61 -4.53 -8.69 -5.62
CA PHE A 61 -5.13 -8.03 -6.78
C PHE A 61 -6.58 -8.46 -7.04
N ASP A 62 -6.89 -9.72 -6.78
CA ASP A 62 -8.19 -10.30 -7.09
C ASP A 62 -9.28 -10.01 -6.05
N LYS A 63 -8.93 -9.36 -4.94
CA LYS A 63 -9.92 -9.02 -3.90
C LYS A 63 -10.95 -8.00 -4.40
N TYR A 64 -10.52 -6.97 -5.12
CA TYR A 64 -11.39 -5.90 -5.61
C TYR A 64 -11.32 -5.70 -7.12
N PHE A 65 -10.36 -6.31 -7.79
CA PHE A 65 -10.10 -6.07 -9.21
C PHE A 65 -10.27 -7.33 -10.02
N VAL A 66 -10.77 -7.18 -11.24
CA VAL A 66 -10.76 -8.26 -12.23
C VAL A 66 -9.48 -8.17 -13.06
N LYS A 67 -9.11 -9.24 -13.75
CA LYS A 67 -7.88 -9.29 -14.55
C LYS A 67 -7.78 -8.15 -15.58
N LYS A 68 -8.93 -7.74 -16.13
CA LYS A 68 -9.00 -6.63 -17.07
C LYS A 68 -8.48 -5.32 -16.46
N ASP A 69 -8.82 -5.07 -15.20
CA ASP A 69 -8.36 -3.87 -14.47
C ASP A 69 -6.86 -3.94 -14.20
N THR A 70 -6.35 -5.10 -13.83
CA THR A 70 -4.91 -5.27 -13.54
C THR A 70 -4.05 -5.12 -14.79
N ASN A 71 -4.62 -5.36 -15.97
CA ASN A 71 -3.93 -5.16 -17.24
C ASN A 71 -4.03 -3.71 -17.73
N ARG A 72 -5.02 -2.96 -17.26
CA ARG A 72 -5.32 -1.60 -17.72
C ARG A 72 -4.63 -0.52 -16.92
N PHE A 73 -4.46 -0.74 -15.61
CA PHE A 73 -3.92 0.24 -14.68
C PHE A 73 -2.55 -0.16 -14.18
N ASP A 74 -1.71 0.84 -13.93
CA ASP A 74 -0.42 0.62 -13.27
C ASP A 74 -0.62 0.23 -11.79
N ASP A 75 0.36 -0.46 -11.23
CA ASP A 75 0.28 -0.97 -9.86
C ASP A 75 0.02 0.14 -8.85
N TYR A 76 0.64 1.32 -9.01
CA TYR A 76 0.44 2.41 -8.05
C TYR A 76 -1.02 2.86 -7.97
N SER A 77 -1.72 2.85 -9.10
CA SER A 77 -3.15 3.17 -9.15
C SER A 77 -3.99 2.12 -8.43
N LEU A 78 -3.65 0.84 -8.61
CA LEU A 78 -4.34 -0.26 -7.96
C LEU A 78 -4.10 -0.25 -6.45
N TYR A 79 -2.89 0.08 -6.01
CA TYR A 79 -2.58 0.22 -4.58
C TYR A 79 -3.41 1.33 -3.92
N ALA A 80 -3.54 2.46 -4.59
CA ALA A 80 -4.34 3.57 -4.09
C ALA A 80 -5.84 3.23 -4.02
N LEU A 81 -6.35 2.58 -5.07
CA LEU A 81 -7.76 2.15 -5.12
C LEU A 81 -8.06 1.10 -4.04
N TYR A 82 -7.15 0.15 -3.83
CA TYR A 82 -7.29 -0.86 -2.79
C TYR A 82 -7.36 -0.22 -1.41
N ALA A 83 -6.42 0.67 -1.10
CA ALA A 83 -6.40 1.35 0.19
C ALA A 83 -7.67 2.19 0.41
N ALA A 84 -8.13 2.89 -0.62
CA ALA A 84 -9.37 3.67 -0.55
C ALA A 84 -10.59 2.78 -0.33
N GLN A 85 -10.68 1.65 -1.01
CA GLN A 85 -11.78 0.70 -0.83
C GLN A 85 -11.80 0.13 0.59
N GLU A 86 -10.64 -0.22 1.14
CA GLU A 86 -10.54 -0.69 2.52
C GLU A 86 -10.97 0.39 3.52
N ALA A 87 -10.66 1.65 3.24
CA ALA A 87 -11.03 2.76 4.12
C ALA A 87 -12.54 2.98 4.21
N VAL A 88 -13.28 2.72 3.13
CA VAL A 88 -14.74 2.97 3.07
C VAL A 88 -15.58 1.74 3.35
N THR A 89 -14.98 0.60 3.55
CA THR A 89 -15.70 -0.62 3.99
C THR A 89 -15.62 -0.82 5.52
#